data_58fb042c68470db873f70cb9dd8a2069
#
_entry.id   58fb042c68470db873f70cb9dd8a2069
#
_cell.length_a   1.000
_cell.length_b   1.000
_cell.length_c   1.000
_cell.angle_alpha   90.00
_cell.angle_beta   90.00
_cell.angle_gamma   90.00
#
_symmetry.space_group_name_H-M   'P 1'
#
loop_
_entity.id
_entity.type
_entity.pdbx_description
1 polymer ?
#
loop_
_entity_poly.entity_id
_entity_poly.type
_entity_poly.pdbx_seq_one_letter_code
_entity_poly.pdbx_strand_id
1 'polypeptide(L)'
;LNLNFKKLQSMRYGENPHQKAAFYSDIYAHDAGISTAKQLQGKELSYNNIADTDAAIECVRQFEEPCCVIVKHANPCGVALGENLTQAYEDAFNCDSESAFGGIIAFNRELDGATAKAIVDRQFCEVIVAPAVSEEAKAEVARKKNVRLLETGPLGQAKPRLDFKRVNGGLLVQEADLETVKKEELKVVTKRAPTADEMDELLFAWKVCKFTKSNAIVYTNHKKTLGIGCGQTSRVFSA
;
A
#
# COMPACT_ATOMS: atom_id res chain seq x y z
N LEU A 1 -14.47 -23.07 12.45
CA LEU A 1 -13.40 -22.38 11.74
C LEU A 1 -12.06 -23.03 12.08
N ASN A 2 -11.36 -23.60 11.09
CA ASN A 2 -10.01 -24.12 11.23
C ASN A 2 -9.07 -23.25 10.37
N LEU A 3 -8.01 -22.73 11.01
CA LEU A 3 -7.00 -21.93 10.34
C LEU A 3 -5.66 -22.67 10.40
N ASN A 4 -5.01 -22.80 9.25
CA ASN A 4 -3.74 -23.51 9.13
C ASN A 4 -2.66 -22.56 8.60
N PHE A 5 -1.67 -22.30 9.43
CA PHE A 5 -0.58 -21.39 9.10
C PHE A 5 0.78 -22.05 9.33
N LYS A 6 1.71 -21.76 8.44
CA LYS A 6 3.12 -22.12 8.58
C LYS A 6 3.92 -20.92 9.06
N LYS A 7 4.69 -21.11 10.14
CA LYS A 7 5.58 -20.05 10.62
C LYS A 7 6.69 -19.79 9.59
N LEU A 8 6.81 -18.55 9.15
CA LEU A 8 7.87 -18.08 8.25
C LEU A 8 9.06 -17.50 9.02
N GLN A 9 8.77 -16.66 10.04
CA GLN A 9 9.79 -15.88 10.74
C GLN A 9 9.43 -15.71 12.21
N SER A 10 10.41 -15.85 13.11
CA SER A 10 10.35 -15.31 14.47
C SER A 10 10.80 -13.87 14.42
N MET A 11 10.01 -12.96 14.97
CA MET A 11 10.30 -11.53 14.90
C MET A 11 10.99 -11.06 16.18
N ARG A 12 11.82 -10.04 16.08
CA ARG A 12 12.51 -9.46 17.22
C ARG A 12 11.54 -8.97 18.29
N TYR A 13 10.45 -8.32 17.84
CA TYR A 13 9.32 -7.86 18.66
C TYR A 13 8.10 -7.61 17.76
N GLY A 14 6.94 -7.35 18.37
CA GLY A 14 5.70 -7.02 17.66
C GLY A 14 5.59 -5.56 17.31
N GLU A 15 4.38 -5.01 17.39
CA GLU A 15 4.15 -3.57 17.18
C GLU A 15 4.97 -2.74 18.20
N ASN A 16 5.09 -3.22 19.42
CA ASN A 16 5.88 -2.58 20.49
C ASN A 16 7.03 -3.50 20.97
N PRO A 17 8.13 -2.92 21.47
CA PRO A 17 9.35 -3.66 21.80
C PRO A 17 9.19 -4.78 22.85
N HIS A 18 8.19 -4.70 23.72
CA HIS A 18 7.93 -5.70 24.77
C HIS A 18 7.08 -6.89 24.28
N GLN A 19 6.52 -6.82 23.08
CA GLN A 19 5.63 -7.85 22.54
C GLN A 19 6.42 -8.90 21.75
N LYS A 20 6.24 -10.18 22.08
CA LYS A 20 6.76 -11.28 21.24
C LYS A 20 5.90 -11.42 20.00
N ALA A 21 6.52 -11.66 18.85
CA ALA A 21 5.83 -11.81 17.58
C ALA A 21 6.47 -12.86 16.67
N ALA A 22 5.67 -13.32 15.72
CA ALA A 22 6.11 -14.15 14.62
C ALA A 22 5.22 -13.90 13.39
N PHE A 23 5.77 -14.10 12.21
CA PHE A 23 5.07 -14.05 10.95
C PHE A 23 4.73 -15.45 10.47
N TYR A 24 3.52 -15.63 10.01
CA TYR A 24 3.00 -16.89 9.49
C TYR A 24 2.40 -16.67 8.11
N SER A 25 2.55 -17.64 7.21
CA SER A 25 1.81 -17.70 5.94
C SER A 25 0.64 -18.67 6.06
N ASP A 26 -0.46 -18.37 5.41
CA ASP A 26 -1.51 -19.34 5.14
C ASP A 26 -0.98 -20.43 4.20
N ILE A 27 -1.13 -21.69 4.55
CA ILE A 27 -0.64 -22.82 3.75
C ILE A 27 -1.41 -23.00 2.42
N TYR A 28 -2.57 -22.37 2.29
CA TYR A 28 -3.41 -22.40 1.09
C TYR A 28 -3.31 -21.12 0.24
N ALA A 29 -2.63 -20.08 0.73
CA ALA A 29 -2.43 -18.85 -0.02
C ALA A 29 -1.24 -18.98 -0.96
N HIS A 30 -1.48 -18.75 -2.24
CA HIS A 30 -0.46 -18.79 -3.28
C HIS A 30 -0.40 -17.48 -4.09
N ASP A 31 -1.15 -16.45 -3.65
CA ASP A 31 -1.21 -15.17 -4.33
C ASP A 31 0.02 -14.32 -4.05
N ALA A 32 0.40 -13.51 -5.03
CA ALA A 32 1.48 -12.54 -4.85
C ALA A 32 1.11 -11.54 -3.74
N GLY A 33 1.98 -11.43 -2.74
CA GLY A 33 1.80 -10.56 -1.58
C GLY A 33 3.00 -10.63 -0.65
N ILE A 34 2.90 -10.04 0.54
CA ILE A 34 4.02 -9.96 1.47
C ILE A 34 4.50 -11.33 1.95
N SER A 35 3.60 -12.31 2.10
CA SER A 35 3.95 -13.67 2.58
C SER A 35 4.71 -14.52 1.55
N THR A 36 4.62 -14.16 0.26
CA THR A 36 5.27 -14.84 -0.86
C THR A 36 6.40 -14.00 -1.48
N ALA A 37 6.57 -12.75 -1.03
CA ALA A 37 7.57 -11.84 -1.55
C ALA A 37 8.99 -12.34 -1.27
N LYS A 38 9.88 -12.16 -2.27
CA LYS A 38 11.31 -12.39 -2.14
C LYS A 38 11.99 -11.12 -1.65
N GLN A 39 12.67 -11.18 -0.52
CA GLN A 39 13.51 -10.09 -0.06
C GLN A 39 14.86 -10.14 -0.79
N LEU A 40 15.19 -9.09 -1.54
CA LEU A 40 16.40 -8.95 -2.35
C LEU A 40 17.53 -8.27 -1.58
N GLN A 41 17.17 -7.37 -0.64
CA GLN A 41 18.12 -6.59 0.15
C GLN A 41 17.54 -6.22 1.52
N GLY A 42 18.45 -5.85 2.43
CA GLY A 42 18.12 -5.27 3.73
C GLY A 42 18.06 -6.27 4.86
N LYS A 43 17.83 -5.76 6.08
CA LYS A 43 17.63 -6.58 7.29
C LYS A 43 16.25 -7.26 7.24
N GLU A 44 16.03 -8.24 8.11
CA GLU A 44 14.71 -8.85 8.30
C GLU A 44 13.61 -7.80 8.47
N LEU A 45 12.43 -8.12 7.94
CA LEU A 45 11.24 -7.29 8.09
C LEU A 45 10.79 -7.28 9.56
N SER A 46 10.43 -6.12 10.06
CA SER A 46 9.76 -5.98 11.35
C SER A 46 8.26 -6.26 11.22
N TYR A 47 7.58 -6.42 12.35
CA TYR A 47 6.12 -6.55 12.41
C TYR A 47 5.42 -5.40 11.65
N ASN A 48 5.83 -4.16 11.92
CA ASN A 48 5.26 -2.98 11.27
C ASN A 48 5.62 -2.92 9.78
N ASN A 49 6.85 -3.32 9.38
CA ASN A 49 7.19 -3.40 7.95
C ASN A 49 6.25 -4.36 7.21
N ILE A 50 5.92 -5.51 7.78
CA ILE A 50 5.02 -6.48 7.14
C ILE A 50 3.61 -5.90 7.03
N ALA A 51 3.05 -5.35 8.12
CA ALA A 51 1.70 -4.78 8.11
C ALA A 51 1.56 -3.61 7.13
N ASP A 52 2.53 -2.69 7.13
CA ASP A 52 2.52 -1.53 6.25
C ASP A 52 2.75 -1.91 4.79
N THR A 53 3.63 -2.91 4.52
CA THR A 53 3.86 -3.41 3.17
C THR A 53 2.64 -4.12 2.60
N ASP A 54 1.92 -4.90 3.42
CA ASP A 54 0.66 -5.53 3.00
C ASP A 54 -0.37 -4.49 2.60
N ALA A 55 -0.58 -3.46 3.43
CA ALA A 55 -1.47 -2.35 3.12
C ALA A 55 -1.08 -1.62 1.82
N ALA A 56 0.22 -1.43 1.57
CA ALA A 56 0.72 -0.78 0.36
C ALA A 56 0.49 -1.64 -0.89
N ILE A 57 0.75 -2.96 -0.81
CA ILE A 57 0.52 -3.91 -1.90
C ILE A 57 -0.97 -3.98 -2.25
N GLU A 58 -1.85 -4.10 -1.24
CA GLU A 58 -3.29 -4.19 -1.46
C GLU A 58 -3.88 -2.91 -2.07
N CYS A 59 -3.33 -1.75 -1.72
CA CYS A 59 -3.73 -0.47 -2.32
C CYS A 59 -3.23 -0.35 -3.77
N VAL A 60 -1.94 -0.60 -4.03
CA VAL A 60 -1.35 -0.40 -5.36
C VAL A 60 -1.93 -1.35 -6.43
N ARG A 61 -2.35 -2.56 -6.03
CA ARG A 61 -2.98 -3.53 -6.96
C ARG A 61 -4.35 -3.12 -7.49
N GLN A 62 -4.97 -2.06 -6.92
CA GLN A 62 -6.26 -1.55 -7.40
C GLN A 62 -6.15 -0.77 -8.71
N PHE A 63 -4.95 -0.48 -9.17
CA PHE A 63 -4.68 0.40 -10.30
C PHE A 63 -4.01 -0.36 -11.45
N GLU A 64 -4.48 -0.07 -12.68
CA GLU A 64 -3.92 -0.67 -13.89
C GLU A 64 -2.81 0.19 -14.49
N GLU A 65 -2.92 1.52 -14.42
CA GLU A 65 -1.87 2.44 -14.86
C GLU A 65 -0.65 2.39 -13.94
N PRO A 66 0.56 2.83 -14.38
CA PRO A 66 1.72 2.90 -13.51
C PRO A 66 1.39 3.69 -12.24
N CYS A 67 1.53 3.05 -11.09
CA CYS A 67 1.07 3.58 -9.81
C CYS A 67 2.16 3.47 -8.75
N CYS A 68 2.24 4.50 -7.91
CA CYS A 68 2.99 4.52 -6.67
C CYS A 68 2.06 4.75 -5.48
N VAL A 69 2.22 3.95 -4.45
CA VAL A 69 1.56 4.10 -3.15
C VAL A 69 2.63 4.21 -2.07
N ILE A 70 2.56 5.27 -1.26
CA ILE A 70 3.41 5.43 -0.08
C ILE A 70 2.53 5.26 1.15
N VAL A 71 2.93 4.33 2.03
CA VAL A 71 2.19 3.97 3.25
C VAL A 71 3.03 4.24 4.48
N LYS A 72 2.37 4.74 5.52
CA LYS A 72 2.91 4.82 6.87
C LYS A 72 1.84 4.48 7.89
N HIS A 73 2.16 3.59 8.84
CA HIS A 73 1.20 3.10 9.85
C HIS A 73 -0.09 2.55 9.25
N ALA A 74 0.08 1.70 8.21
CA ALA A 74 -0.99 1.04 7.45
C ALA A 74 -2.01 2.00 6.81
N ASN A 75 -1.67 3.28 6.61
CA ASN A 75 -2.48 4.24 5.86
C ASN A 75 -1.66 4.81 4.70
N PRO A 76 -2.27 5.03 3.53
CA PRO A 76 -1.62 5.77 2.47
C PRO A 76 -1.41 7.23 2.91
N CYS A 77 -0.21 7.77 2.67
CA CYS A 77 0.09 9.18 2.81
C CYS A 77 0.34 9.85 1.44
N GLY A 78 0.44 9.05 0.38
CA GLY A 78 0.51 9.53 -0.98
C GLY A 78 0.21 8.40 -1.96
N VAL A 79 -0.66 8.68 -2.94
CA VAL A 79 -1.00 7.76 -4.04
C VAL A 79 -1.06 8.55 -5.33
N ALA A 80 -0.40 8.07 -6.37
CA ALA A 80 -0.49 8.70 -7.68
C ALA A 80 -0.33 7.69 -8.82
N LEU A 81 -1.01 7.98 -9.91
CA LEU A 81 -0.79 7.38 -11.22
C LEU A 81 0.12 8.30 -12.03
N GLY A 82 0.90 7.74 -12.94
CA GLY A 82 1.78 8.52 -13.80
C GLY A 82 1.97 7.87 -15.16
N GLU A 83 2.59 8.57 -16.08
CA GLU A 83 3.01 8.01 -17.38
C GLU A 83 4.09 6.95 -17.21
N ASN A 84 4.86 7.06 -16.12
CA ASN A 84 5.89 6.12 -15.70
C ASN A 84 5.99 6.10 -14.16
N LEU A 85 6.77 5.17 -13.60
CA LEU A 85 6.87 5.02 -12.15
C LEU A 85 7.59 6.18 -11.47
N THR A 86 8.54 6.84 -12.14
CA THR A 86 9.23 8.02 -11.58
C THR A 86 8.23 9.15 -11.34
N GLN A 87 7.38 9.46 -12.33
CA GLN A 87 6.33 10.47 -12.20
C GLN A 87 5.33 10.10 -11.10
N ALA A 88 4.87 8.84 -11.10
CA ALA A 88 3.96 8.36 -10.06
C ALA A 88 4.56 8.49 -8.65
N TYR A 89 5.85 8.17 -8.49
CA TYR A 89 6.54 8.33 -7.21
C TYR A 89 6.65 9.80 -6.79
N GLU A 90 7.05 10.68 -7.71
CA GLU A 90 7.20 12.11 -7.41
C GLU A 90 5.88 12.75 -6.98
N ASP A 91 4.80 12.42 -7.68
CA ASP A 91 3.46 12.92 -7.37
C ASP A 91 2.92 12.34 -6.06
N ALA A 92 3.13 11.06 -5.77
CA ALA A 92 2.76 10.45 -4.50
C ALA A 92 3.55 11.04 -3.33
N PHE A 93 4.87 11.25 -3.50
CA PHE A 93 5.71 11.86 -2.47
C PHE A 93 5.29 13.30 -2.15
N ASN A 94 4.91 14.08 -3.16
CA ASN A 94 4.52 15.48 -3.00
C ASN A 94 3.17 15.66 -2.27
N CYS A 95 2.37 14.62 -2.10
CA CYS A 95 1.14 14.68 -1.31
C CYS A 95 1.42 15.01 0.16
N ASP A 96 2.36 14.27 0.77
CA ASP A 96 2.81 14.48 2.15
C ASP A 96 4.26 14.02 2.29
N SER A 97 5.19 14.88 1.94
CA SER A 97 6.62 14.59 1.95
C SER A 97 7.17 14.35 3.36
N GLU A 98 6.54 14.90 4.38
CA GLU A 98 6.94 14.72 5.78
C GLU A 98 6.58 13.31 6.26
N SER A 99 5.34 12.87 6.04
CA SER A 99 4.90 11.51 6.41
C SER A 99 5.55 10.44 5.55
N ALA A 100 5.87 10.72 4.29
CA ALA A 100 6.55 9.79 3.38
C ALA A 100 7.93 9.35 3.87
N PHE A 101 8.61 10.19 4.68
CA PHE A 101 9.91 9.84 5.26
C PHE A 101 9.79 8.61 6.18
N GLY A 102 10.58 7.59 5.89
CA GLY A 102 10.55 6.32 6.62
C GLY A 102 9.34 5.43 6.30
N GLY A 103 8.56 5.77 5.29
CA GLY A 103 7.42 4.98 4.82
C GLY A 103 7.79 3.76 3.98
N ILE A 104 6.76 3.07 3.55
CA ILE A 104 6.80 1.94 2.61
C ILE A 104 6.37 2.44 1.24
N ILE A 105 7.11 2.10 0.19
CA ILE A 105 6.83 2.51 -1.18
C ILE A 105 6.49 1.28 -2.02
N ALA A 106 5.29 1.22 -2.56
CA ALA A 106 4.83 0.12 -3.40
C ALA A 106 4.54 0.56 -4.83
N PHE A 107 4.87 -0.30 -5.78
CA PHE A 107 4.61 -0.12 -7.20
C PHE A 107 3.85 -1.32 -7.78
N ASN A 108 3.08 -1.09 -8.85
CA ASN A 108 2.36 -2.13 -9.58
C ASN A 108 3.04 -2.56 -10.90
N ARG A 109 4.22 -2.06 -11.16
CA ARG A 109 5.08 -2.40 -12.31
C ARG A 109 6.50 -2.70 -11.83
N GLU A 110 7.34 -3.22 -12.74
CA GLU A 110 8.76 -3.41 -12.49
C GLU A 110 9.43 -2.11 -12.08
N LEU A 111 10.15 -2.12 -10.95
CA LEU A 111 10.94 -0.99 -10.50
C LEU A 111 12.17 -0.85 -11.40
N ASP A 112 12.28 0.27 -12.08
CA ASP A 112 13.42 0.63 -12.92
C ASP A 112 14.49 1.43 -12.18
N GLY A 113 15.68 1.54 -12.80
CA GLY A 113 16.83 2.24 -12.20
C GLY A 113 16.59 3.72 -11.97
N ALA A 114 15.86 4.41 -12.88
CA ALA A 114 15.58 5.84 -12.76
C ALA A 114 14.68 6.13 -11.55
N THR A 115 13.63 5.34 -11.38
CA THR A 115 12.72 5.44 -10.24
C THR A 115 13.44 5.10 -8.92
N ALA A 116 14.22 4.01 -8.90
CA ALA A 116 15.02 3.64 -7.74
C ALA A 116 15.99 4.74 -7.33
N LYS A 117 16.69 5.36 -8.30
CA LYS A 117 17.57 6.48 -8.07
C LYS A 117 16.83 7.68 -7.48
N ALA A 118 15.68 8.05 -8.05
CA ALA A 118 14.86 9.16 -7.55
C ALA A 118 14.48 8.96 -6.08
N ILE A 119 14.11 7.73 -5.68
CA ILE A 119 13.77 7.39 -4.29
C ILE A 119 14.99 7.55 -3.37
N VAL A 120 16.10 6.87 -3.68
CA VAL A 120 17.26 6.81 -2.77
C VAL A 120 17.99 8.14 -2.64
N ASP A 121 17.89 9.01 -3.64
CA ASP A 121 18.46 10.36 -3.60
C ASP A 121 17.57 11.33 -2.81
N ARG A 122 16.26 11.11 -2.76
CA ARG A 122 15.27 12.03 -2.16
C ARG A 122 14.99 11.76 -0.69
N GLN A 123 14.76 10.49 -0.31
CA GLN A 123 14.29 10.18 1.04
C GLN A 123 14.88 8.89 1.60
N PHE A 124 14.78 8.74 2.90
CA PHE A 124 14.87 7.44 3.54
C PHE A 124 13.49 6.77 3.49
N CYS A 125 13.47 5.48 3.11
CA CYS A 125 12.30 4.62 3.21
C CYS A 125 12.69 3.28 3.88
N GLU A 126 11.73 2.66 4.55
CA GLU A 126 11.96 1.38 5.22
C GLU A 126 11.93 0.20 4.24
N VAL A 127 10.97 0.22 3.31
CA VAL A 127 10.74 -0.85 2.33
C VAL A 127 10.39 -0.23 0.98
N ILE A 128 10.93 -0.84 -0.09
CA ILE A 128 10.47 -0.67 -1.46
C ILE A 128 9.98 -2.04 -1.93
N VAL A 129 8.78 -2.09 -2.51
CA VAL A 129 8.18 -3.34 -3.02
C VAL A 129 7.60 -3.14 -4.41
N ALA A 130 7.89 -4.09 -5.30
CA ALA A 130 7.40 -4.09 -6.68
C ALA A 130 7.19 -5.53 -7.18
N PRO A 131 6.42 -5.73 -8.27
CA PRO A 131 6.26 -7.04 -8.90
C PRO A 131 7.57 -7.64 -9.41
N ALA A 132 8.44 -6.80 -9.94
CA ALA A 132 9.79 -7.13 -10.40
C ALA A 132 10.74 -5.96 -10.13
N VAL A 133 12.04 -6.21 -10.14
CA VAL A 133 13.08 -5.20 -9.89
C VAL A 133 14.21 -5.38 -10.89
N SER A 134 14.50 -4.35 -11.69
CA SER A 134 15.59 -4.39 -12.67
C SER A 134 16.96 -4.47 -11.97
N GLU A 135 17.99 -4.90 -12.70
CA GLU A 135 19.36 -4.95 -12.15
C GLU A 135 19.90 -3.55 -11.83
N GLU A 136 19.53 -2.54 -12.64
CA GLU A 136 19.86 -1.15 -12.40
C GLU A 136 19.20 -0.64 -11.12
N ALA A 137 17.93 -0.99 -10.88
CA ALA A 137 17.22 -0.61 -9.65
C ALA A 137 17.87 -1.26 -8.42
N LYS A 138 18.28 -2.53 -8.50
CA LYS A 138 19.01 -3.20 -7.41
C LYS A 138 20.32 -2.47 -7.10
N ALA A 139 21.07 -2.07 -8.13
CA ALA A 139 22.32 -1.33 -7.97
C ALA A 139 22.08 0.04 -7.27
N GLU A 140 21.06 0.76 -7.66
CA GLU A 140 20.71 2.05 -7.03
C GLU A 140 20.28 1.87 -5.55
N VAL A 141 19.40 0.92 -5.26
CA VAL A 141 18.95 0.66 -3.89
C VAL A 141 20.09 0.15 -3.00
N ALA A 142 21.07 -0.57 -3.55
CA ALA A 142 22.25 -1.04 -2.82
C ALA A 142 23.08 0.08 -2.19
N ARG A 143 22.96 1.31 -2.67
CA ARG A 143 23.57 2.51 -2.06
C ARG A 143 23.03 2.79 -0.64
N LYS A 144 21.84 2.28 -0.32
CA LYS A 144 21.16 2.45 0.97
C LYS A 144 20.92 1.09 1.63
N LYS A 145 21.94 0.51 2.24
CA LYS A 145 21.96 -0.86 2.80
C LYS A 145 20.83 -1.17 3.79
N ASN A 146 20.24 -0.14 4.42
CA ASN A 146 19.15 -0.31 5.39
C ASN A 146 17.76 -0.40 4.76
N VAL A 147 17.61 -0.02 3.48
CA VAL A 147 16.36 -0.17 2.74
C VAL A 147 16.12 -1.64 2.42
N ARG A 148 14.93 -2.12 2.72
CA ARG A 148 14.49 -3.47 2.35
C ARG A 148 13.87 -3.42 0.98
N LEU A 149 14.36 -4.26 0.07
CA LEU A 149 13.86 -4.35 -1.31
C LEU A 149 13.16 -5.68 -1.50
N LEU A 150 11.89 -5.64 -1.89
CA LEU A 150 11.04 -6.80 -2.04
C LEU A 150 10.53 -6.94 -3.47
N GLU A 151 10.46 -8.20 -3.93
CA GLU A 151 9.88 -8.60 -5.21
C GLU A 151 8.73 -9.57 -4.96
N THR A 152 7.52 -9.22 -5.38
CA THR A 152 6.30 -10.03 -5.11
C THR A 152 5.99 -11.03 -6.21
N GLY A 153 6.52 -10.85 -7.42
CA GLY A 153 5.94 -11.41 -8.63
C GLY A 153 4.72 -10.60 -9.11
N PRO A 154 4.10 -11.00 -10.23
CA PRO A 154 2.96 -10.28 -10.79
C PRO A 154 1.78 -10.16 -9.81
N LEU A 155 1.36 -8.93 -9.53
CA LEU A 155 0.18 -8.65 -8.70
C LEU A 155 -1.09 -8.94 -9.52
N GLY A 156 -1.73 -10.07 -9.28
CA GLY A 156 -3.06 -10.34 -9.81
C GLY A 156 -4.15 -9.57 -9.07
N GLN A 157 -5.41 -9.76 -9.49
CA GLN A 157 -6.56 -9.24 -8.73
C GLN A 157 -6.62 -9.91 -7.36
N ALA A 158 -7.07 -9.14 -6.35
CA ALA A 158 -7.30 -9.70 -5.02
C ALA A 158 -8.37 -10.79 -5.08
N LYS A 159 -8.12 -11.91 -4.38
CA LYS A 159 -9.05 -13.04 -4.33
C LYS A 159 -9.90 -13.03 -3.06
N PRO A 160 -11.07 -13.64 -3.10
CA PRO A 160 -11.90 -13.83 -1.91
C PRO A 160 -11.12 -14.50 -0.78
N ARG A 161 -11.12 -13.85 0.36
CA ARG A 161 -10.49 -14.33 1.60
C ARG A 161 -11.27 -13.84 2.80
N LEU A 162 -10.99 -14.41 3.96
CA LEU A 162 -11.55 -13.95 5.23
C LEU A 162 -10.56 -13.05 5.94
N ASP A 163 -11.07 -11.95 6.48
CA ASP A 163 -10.36 -11.07 7.40
C ASP A 163 -10.73 -11.40 8.85
N PHE A 164 -9.73 -11.33 9.73
CA PHE A 164 -9.86 -11.71 11.12
C PHE A 164 -9.45 -10.57 12.04
N LYS A 165 -10.29 -10.28 13.02
CA LYS A 165 -9.95 -9.34 14.09
C LYS A 165 -10.11 -9.99 15.43
N ARG A 166 -9.00 -10.15 16.17
CA ARG A 166 -9.02 -10.66 17.53
C ARG A 166 -9.74 -9.67 18.46
N VAL A 167 -10.67 -10.18 19.27
CA VAL A 167 -11.31 -9.47 20.36
C VAL A 167 -11.11 -10.26 21.65
N ASN A 168 -11.33 -9.61 22.80
CA ASN A 168 -11.21 -10.34 24.07
C ASN A 168 -12.23 -11.47 24.14
N GLY A 169 -11.74 -12.71 24.36
CA GLY A 169 -12.57 -13.91 24.42
C GLY A 169 -13.12 -14.42 23.07
N GLY A 170 -12.76 -13.78 21.93
CA GLY A 170 -13.33 -14.18 20.64
C GLY A 170 -12.58 -13.71 19.41
N LEU A 171 -13.23 -13.91 18.26
CA LEU A 171 -12.72 -13.55 16.94
C LEU A 171 -13.87 -13.01 16.10
N LEU A 172 -13.70 -11.82 15.53
CA LEU A 172 -14.54 -11.32 14.45
C LEU A 172 -14.02 -11.86 13.15
N VAL A 173 -14.91 -12.33 12.29
CA VAL A 173 -14.61 -12.87 10.97
C VAL A 173 -15.52 -12.20 9.96
N GLN A 174 -14.97 -11.69 8.89
CA GLN A 174 -15.70 -11.11 7.78
C GLN A 174 -15.03 -11.49 6.45
N GLU A 175 -15.74 -11.30 5.34
CA GLU A 175 -15.12 -11.33 4.03
C GLU A 175 -14.23 -10.11 3.83
N ALA A 176 -13.11 -10.28 3.11
CA ALA A 176 -12.29 -9.15 2.70
C ALA A 176 -13.11 -8.21 1.80
N ASP A 177 -12.91 -6.91 1.95
CA ASP A 177 -13.54 -5.92 1.08
C ASP A 177 -12.91 -5.95 -0.31
N LEU A 178 -13.56 -6.65 -1.24
CA LEU A 178 -13.19 -6.73 -2.65
C LEU A 178 -14.07 -5.87 -3.55
N GLU A 179 -15.04 -5.16 -2.97
CA GLU A 179 -15.96 -4.32 -3.73
C GLU A 179 -15.22 -3.24 -4.52
N THR A 180 -15.57 -3.12 -5.78
CA THR A 180 -15.05 -2.10 -6.68
C THR A 180 -16.21 -1.39 -7.33
N VAL A 181 -16.36 -0.10 -7.04
CA VAL A 181 -17.42 0.74 -7.62
C VAL A 181 -17.13 0.97 -9.10
N LYS A 182 -18.13 0.68 -9.95
CA LYS A 182 -18.08 0.93 -11.38
C LYS A 182 -18.88 2.18 -11.72
N LYS A 183 -18.45 2.89 -12.76
CA LYS A 183 -19.08 4.14 -13.19
C LYS A 183 -20.57 3.96 -13.50
N GLU A 184 -20.94 2.83 -14.07
CA GLU A 184 -22.31 2.49 -14.48
C GLU A 184 -23.26 2.25 -13.29
N GLU A 185 -22.71 1.97 -12.12
CA GLU A 185 -23.46 1.72 -10.88
C GLU A 185 -23.75 3.02 -10.11
N LEU A 186 -23.09 4.13 -10.51
CA LEU A 186 -23.20 5.40 -9.81
C LEU A 186 -24.45 6.18 -10.24
N LYS A 187 -25.15 6.76 -9.26
CA LYS A 187 -26.26 7.65 -9.48
C LYS A 187 -25.90 9.05 -9.01
N VAL A 188 -26.02 10.03 -9.90
CA VAL A 188 -25.86 11.44 -9.55
C VAL A 188 -27.06 11.88 -8.72
N VAL A 189 -26.79 12.31 -7.48
CA VAL A 189 -27.80 12.81 -6.52
C VAL A 189 -27.62 14.29 -6.20
N THR A 190 -26.57 14.92 -6.75
CA THR A 190 -26.27 16.33 -6.60
C THR A 190 -26.98 17.18 -7.66
N LYS A 191 -27.14 18.50 -7.40
CA LYS A 191 -27.76 19.44 -8.37
C LYS A 191 -26.96 19.53 -9.66
N ARG A 192 -25.62 19.48 -9.57
CA ARG A 192 -24.70 19.46 -10.71
C ARG A 192 -24.15 18.05 -10.90
N ALA A 193 -24.21 17.55 -12.11
CA ALA A 193 -23.51 16.32 -12.46
C ALA A 193 -21.99 16.57 -12.56
N PRO A 194 -21.14 15.61 -12.19
CA PRO A 194 -19.70 15.69 -12.43
C PRO A 194 -19.43 15.66 -13.93
N THR A 195 -18.35 16.30 -14.34
CA THR A 195 -17.79 16.13 -15.70
C THR A 195 -17.19 14.72 -15.84
N ALA A 196 -16.77 14.33 -17.04
CA ALA A 196 -16.09 13.05 -17.24
C ALA A 196 -14.79 12.96 -16.43
N ASP A 197 -13.99 14.01 -16.45
CA ASP A 197 -12.72 14.09 -15.71
C ASP A 197 -12.95 14.04 -14.18
N GLU A 198 -13.95 14.80 -13.68
CA GLU A 198 -14.33 14.74 -12.27
C GLU A 198 -14.82 13.35 -11.85
N MET A 199 -15.50 12.63 -12.73
CA MET A 199 -15.94 11.25 -12.45
C MET A 199 -14.74 10.31 -12.33
N ASP A 200 -13.76 10.42 -13.21
CA ASP A 200 -12.54 9.62 -13.16
C ASP A 200 -11.71 9.92 -11.90
N GLU A 201 -11.66 11.20 -11.48
CA GLU A 201 -11.05 11.60 -10.20
C GLU A 201 -11.80 11.04 -8.99
N LEU A 202 -13.12 11.06 -9.00
CA LEU A 202 -13.94 10.48 -7.93
C LEU A 202 -13.71 8.97 -7.77
N LEU A 203 -13.59 8.25 -8.88
CA LEU A 203 -13.30 6.82 -8.87
C LEU A 203 -11.87 6.52 -8.37
N PHE A 204 -10.90 7.35 -8.74
CA PHE A 204 -9.56 7.28 -8.20
C PHE A 204 -9.55 7.52 -6.67
N ALA A 205 -10.17 8.63 -6.23
CA ALA A 205 -10.28 8.97 -4.81
C ALA A 205 -11.00 7.87 -4.01
N TRP A 206 -12.04 7.25 -4.57
CA TRP A 206 -12.76 6.14 -3.96
C TRP A 206 -11.83 4.95 -3.67
N LYS A 207 -11.01 4.54 -4.66
CA LYS A 207 -10.04 3.47 -4.48
C LYS A 207 -9.03 3.78 -3.39
N VAL A 208 -8.51 5.00 -3.31
CA VAL A 208 -7.60 5.42 -2.24
C VAL A 208 -8.31 5.42 -0.88
N CYS A 209 -9.52 5.97 -0.82
CA CYS A 209 -10.31 6.07 0.41
C CYS A 209 -10.62 4.69 1.03
N LYS A 210 -10.81 3.66 0.21
CA LYS A 210 -10.99 2.27 0.65
C LYS A 210 -9.85 1.78 1.55
N PHE A 211 -8.61 2.21 1.29
CA PHE A 211 -7.42 1.84 2.06
C PHE A 211 -7.06 2.86 3.15
N THR A 212 -7.90 3.87 3.35
CA THR A 212 -7.67 4.92 4.35
C THR A 212 -8.57 4.67 5.56
N LYS A 213 -7.97 4.59 6.74
CA LYS A 213 -8.71 4.32 7.98
C LYS A 213 -9.74 5.41 8.28
N SER A 214 -10.96 5.00 8.56
CA SER A 214 -12.11 5.88 8.90
C SER A 214 -11.89 6.63 10.24
N ASN A 215 -12.38 7.87 10.38
CA ASN A 215 -12.98 8.66 9.31
C ASN A 215 -11.87 9.11 8.35
N ALA A 216 -12.17 9.00 7.06
CA ALA A 216 -11.25 9.31 5.99
C ALA A 216 -11.79 10.40 5.08
N ILE A 217 -10.93 11.34 4.69
CA ILE A 217 -11.17 12.32 3.63
C ILE A 217 -9.97 12.30 2.69
N VAL A 218 -10.22 12.18 1.39
CA VAL A 218 -9.18 12.14 0.36
C VAL A 218 -9.46 13.23 -0.66
N TYR A 219 -8.48 14.10 -0.86
CA TYR A 219 -8.48 15.12 -1.91
C TYR A 219 -7.58 14.69 -3.06
N THR A 220 -8.07 14.78 -4.29
CA THR A 220 -7.34 14.36 -5.49
C THR A 220 -7.44 15.38 -6.60
N ASN A 221 -6.45 15.38 -7.49
CA ASN A 221 -6.47 16.08 -8.78
C ASN A 221 -5.47 15.44 -9.74
N HIS A 222 -5.83 15.28 -11.00
CA HIS A 222 -4.99 14.65 -12.03
C HIS A 222 -4.47 13.25 -11.61
N LYS A 223 -5.37 12.41 -11.06
CA LYS A 223 -5.08 11.04 -10.58
C LYS A 223 -3.93 10.95 -9.58
N LYS A 224 -3.80 11.97 -8.75
CA LYS A 224 -2.90 11.99 -7.59
C LYS A 224 -3.59 12.57 -6.37
N THR A 225 -3.18 12.11 -5.21
CA THR A 225 -3.65 12.66 -3.94
C THR A 225 -2.99 14.00 -3.65
N LEU A 226 -3.79 14.94 -3.15
CA LEU A 226 -3.35 16.24 -2.67
C LEU A 226 -3.32 16.32 -1.14
N GLY A 227 -4.12 15.46 -0.49
CA GLY A 227 -4.18 15.34 0.95
C GLY A 227 -5.02 14.13 1.35
N ILE A 228 -4.62 13.47 2.44
CA ILE A 228 -5.29 12.29 2.98
C ILE A 228 -5.43 12.47 4.49
N GLY A 229 -6.64 12.74 4.96
CA GLY A 229 -6.98 12.67 6.38
C GLY A 229 -7.43 11.26 6.75
N CYS A 230 -6.81 10.66 7.76
CA CYS A 230 -7.08 9.27 8.14
C CYS A 230 -7.23 9.10 9.66
N GLY A 231 -8.07 8.14 10.07
CA GLY A 231 -8.18 7.67 11.45
C GLY A 231 -8.74 8.69 12.44
N GLN A 232 -9.40 9.74 11.97
CA GLN A 232 -9.94 10.79 12.81
C GLN A 232 -11.31 10.43 13.37
N THR A 233 -11.63 10.97 14.56
CA THR A 233 -12.94 10.76 15.22
C THR A 233 -14.05 11.56 14.57
N SER A 234 -13.72 12.57 13.78
CA SER A 234 -14.64 13.45 13.06
C SER A 234 -14.19 13.64 11.62
N ARG A 235 -15.15 13.70 10.68
CA ARG A 235 -14.86 14.04 9.27
C ARG A 235 -14.29 15.44 9.11
N VAL A 236 -14.71 16.38 9.97
CA VAL A 236 -14.18 17.76 9.97
C VAL A 236 -12.69 17.78 10.30
N PHE A 237 -12.24 16.92 11.21
CA PHE A 237 -10.80 16.81 11.52
C PHE A 237 -10.00 16.04 10.46
N SER A 238 -10.67 15.21 9.66
CA SER A 238 -10.02 14.54 8.52
C SER A 238 -9.84 15.45 7.31
N ALA A 239 -10.68 16.45 7.16
CA ALA A 239 -10.61 17.45 6.08
C ALA A 239 -9.65 18.58 6.43
#